data_35c2091167c22e84831bd3f171962bbb
#
_entry.id   35c2091167c22e84831bd3f171962bbb
#
_cell.length_a   1.000
_cell.length_b   1.000
_cell.length_c   1.000
_cell.angle_alpha   90.00
_cell.angle_beta   90.00
_cell.angle_gamma   90.00
#
_symmetry.space_group_name_H-M   'P 1'
#
loop_
_entity.id
_entity.type
_entity.pdbx_description
1 polymer ?
#
loop_
_entity_poly.entity_id
_entity_poly.type
_entity_poly.pdbx_seq_one_letter_code
_entity_poly.pdbx_strand_id
1 'polypeptide(L)'
;MKNILLFSLLVLMSCTGKTKSKETSTTTENQENLITILDTIWNTEQRPITLRDSLMEIYGAESELVKEQQGIYEHNHKINERKVKNILDTYGWPTKEMAGENGNWTICNVIQHSENEVRIQYLPMMRQAVKDKKLQPRFLVRAEDRIATERGDLQIYGGQMKYYPETKSFNLWPVYDPANIDKRRTEIGLDSIAIFLKNRFDFEWNLEEQIKRTEEFKLAKQKRE
;
A
#
# COMPACT_ATOMS: atom_id res chain seq x y z
N MET A 1 -30.03 -9.11 86.27
CA MET A 1 -28.97 -9.90 85.59
C MET A 1 -29.37 -10.09 84.13
N LYS A 2 -28.97 -9.21 83.21
CA LYS A 2 -29.21 -9.32 81.79
C LYS A 2 -27.90 -9.07 81.12
N ASN A 3 -27.34 -10.09 80.51
CA ASN A 3 -26.12 -10.03 79.73
C ASN A 3 -26.45 -9.45 78.36
N ILE A 4 -25.80 -8.35 77.99
CA ILE A 4 -25.88 -7.75 76.66
C ILE A 4 -24.61 -8.23 75.94
N LEU A 5 -24.79 -9.11 74.91
CA LEU A 5 -23.73 -9.50 73.96
C LEU A 5 -23.60 -8.40 72.91
N LEU A 6 -22.43 -7.80 72.84
CA LEU A 6 -22.06 -6.82 71.81
C LEU A 6 -21.54 -7.57 70.59
N PHE A 7 -22.30 -7.54 69.49
CA PHE A 7 -21.85 -8.12 68.21
C PHE A 7 -21.06 -7.05 67.47
N SER A 8 -19.74 -7.25 67.36
CA SER A 8 -18.85 -6.41 66.59
C SER A 8 -18.93 -6.81 65.11
N LEU A 9 -19.48 -5.94 64.27
CA LEU A 9 -19.59 -6.12 62.83
C LEU A 9 -18.29 -5.65 62.18
N LEU A 10 -17.42 -6.62 61.74
CA LEU A 10 -16.24 -6.33 60.93
C LEU A 10 -16.69 -6.08 59.47
N VAL A 11 -16.62 -4.82 59.01
CA VAL A 11 -16.79 -4.46 57.61
C VAL A 11 -15.47 -4.66 56.92
N LEU A 12 -15.35 -5.77 56.13
CA LEU A 12 -14.27 -5.94 55.18
C LEU A 12 -14.46 -5.02 53.97
N MET A 13 -13.75 -3.92 53.92
CA MET A 13 -13.61 -3.12 52.70
C MET A 13 -12.74 -3.89 51.72
N SER A 14 -13.39 -4.49 50.71
CA SER A 14 -12.71 -5.04 49.56
C SER A 14 -12.26 -3.89 48.66
N CYS A 15 -10.98 -3.60 48.67
CA CYS A 15 -10.35 -2.72 47.69
C CYS A 15 -10.32 -3.43 46.34
N THR A 16 -11.25 -3.12 45.44
CA THR A 16 -11.11 -3.44 44.02
C THR A 16 -10.08 -2.51 43.42
N GLY A 17 -8.84 -2.95 43.40
CA GLY A 17 -7.72 -2.25 42.77
C GLY A 17 -7.90 -2.17 41.27
N LYS A 18 -7.74 -0.94 40.78
CA LYS A 18 -7.75 -0.53 39.37
C LYS A 18 -6.73 -1.33 38.55
N THR A 19 -7.21 -2.24 37.68
CA THR A 19 -6.38 -2.90 36.67
C THR A 19 -6.46 -2.19 35.30
N LYS A 20 -6.94 -0.95 35.26
CA LYS A 20 -7.14 -0.20 34.00
C LYS A 20 -5.95 0.62 33.50
N SER A 21 -4.90 0.83 34.32
CA SER A 21 -3.80 1.73 33.92
C SER A 21 -2.66 1.05 33.14
N LYS A 22 -2.51 -0.27 33.23
CA LYS A 22 -1.40 -0.98 32.61
C LYS A 22 -1.66 -1.34 31.14
N GLU A 23 -2.89 -1.70 30.79
CA GLU A 23 -3.26 -1.99 29.39
C GLU A 23 -3.25 -0.74 28.51
N THR A 24 -3.71 0.40 29.03
CA THR A 24 -3.74 1.67 28.28
C THR A 24 -2.34 2.21 27.99
N SER A 25 -1.40 2.10 28.95
CA SER A 25 -0.03 2.57 28.77
C SER A 25 0.75 1.71 27.77
N THR A 26 0.60 0.39 27.81
CA THR A 26 1.26 -0.56 26.91
C THR A 26 0.74 -0.40 25.47
N THR A 27 -0.55 -0.13 25.29
CA THR A 27 -1.16 0.08 23.97
C THR A 27 -0.66 1.39 23.34
N THR A 28 -0.56 2.47 24.11
CA THR A 28 -0.07 3.76 23.65
C THR A 28 1.41 3.69 23.29
N GLU A 29 2.24 3.05 24.11
CA GLU A 29 3.67 2.87 23.86
C GLU A 29 3.94 2.03 22.60
N ASN A 30 3.18 0.94 22.40
CA ASN A 30 3.27 0.11 21.19
C ASN A 30 2.81 0.88 19.93
N GLN A 31 1.82 1.74 20.04
CA GLN A 31 1.31 2.56 18.94
C GLN A 31 2.33 3.64 18.55
N GLU A 32 2.89 4.36 19.50
CA GLU A 32 3.97 5.34 19.25
C GLU A 32 5.19 4.69 18.62
N ASN A 33 5.53 3.47 19.04
CA ASN A 33 6.62 2.70 18.45
C ASN A 33 6.31 2.34 16.98
N LEU A 34 5.10 1.89 16.64
CA LEU A 34 4.72 1.54 15.28
C LEU A 34 4.76 2.75 14.33
N ILE A 35 4.25 3.90 14.76
CA ILE A 35 4.31 5.15 14.00
C ILE A 35 5.78 5.52 13.71
N THR A 36 6.62 5.51 14.74
CA THR A 36 8.06 5.83 14.60
C THR A 36 8.78 4.87 13.65
N ILE A 37 8.46 3.58 13.70
CA ILE A 37 9.00 2.58 12.77
C ILE A 37 8.58 2.90 11.33
N LEU A 38 7.31 3.18 11.10
CA LEU A 38 6.79 3.49 9.76
C LEU A 38 7.35 4.80 9.19
N ASP A 39 7.51 5.83 10.02
CA ASP A 39 8.16 7.08 9.62
C ASP A 39 9.64 6.87 9.28
N THR A 40 10.33 6.01 10.03
CA THR A 40 11.72 5.63 9.71
C THR A 40 11.80 4.89 8.37
N ILE A 41 10.89 3.94 8.12
CA ILE A 41 10.79 3.23 6.84
C ILE A 41 10.55 4.24 5.72
N TRP A 42 9.60 5.14 5.86
CA TRP A 42 9.31 6.17 4.87
C TRP A 42 10.54 7.00 4.51
N ASN A 43 11.22 7.53 5.52
CA ASN A 43 12.40 8.37 5.32
C ASN A 43 13.54 7.61 4.63
N THR A 44 13.78 6.36 4.99
CA THR A 44 14.83 5.54 4.38
C THR A 44 14.50 5.08 2.96
N GLU A 45 13.21 4.99 2.58
CA GLU A 45 12.77 4.78 1.20
C GLU A 45 12.90 6.06 0.36
N GLN A 46 12.39 7.19 0.86
CA GLN A 46 12.20 8.38 0.03
C GLN A 46 13.47 9.23 -0.13
N ARG A 47 14.32 9.29 0.90
CA ARG A 47 15.51 10.14 0.85
C ARG A 47 16.48 9.81 -0.29
N PRO A 48 16.88 8.54 -0.49
CA PRO A 48 17.76 8.20 -1.62
C PRO A 48 17.09 8.41 -2.98
N ILE A 49 15.78 8.21 -3.11
CA ILE A 49 15.03 8.46 -4.35
C ILE A 49 15.07 9.95 -4.68
N THR A 50 14.72 10.82 -3.73
CA THR A 50 14.73 12.27 -3.93
C THR A 50 16.11 12.78 -4.32
N LEU A 51 17.16 12.29 -3.64
CA LEU A 51 18.53 12.69 -3.95
C LEU A 51 18.98 12.16 -5.31
N ARG A 52 18.66 10.90 -5.63
CA ARG A 52 18.93 10.29 -6.95
C ARG A 52 18.31 11.11 -8.08
N ASP A 53 17.04 11.49 -7.94
CA ASP A 53 16.31 12.21 -8.97
C ASP A 53 16.92 13.61 -9.17
N SER A 54 17.29 14.31 -8.10
CA SER A 54 18.00 15.60 -8.18
C SER A 54 19.39 15.47 -8.83
N LEU A 55 20.14 14.42 -8.50
CA LEU A 55 21.45 14.16 -9.10
C LEU A 55 21.32 13.77 -10.58
N MET A 56 20.25 13.07 -10.94
CA MET A 56 19.99 12.68 -12.33
C MET A 56 19.72 13.91 -13.22
N GLU A 57 19.02 14.91 -12.71
CA GLU A 57 18.79 16.18 -13.42
C GLU A 57 20.10 16.96 -13.67
N ILE A 58 21.06 16.90 -12.73
CA ILE A 58 22.31 17.65 -12.81
C ILE A 58 23.38 16.91 -13.61
N TYR A 59 23.54 15.60 -13.38
CA TYR A 59 24.68 14.81 -13.84
C TYR A 59 24.29 13.72 -14.86
N GLY A 60 23.00 13.55 -15.16
CA GLY A 60 22.48 12.51 -16.03
C GLY A 60 22.36 11.14 -15.35
N ALA A 61 21.54 10.26 -15.96
CA ALA A 61 21.16 8.95 -15.37
C ALA A 61 22.36 7.99 -15.18
N GLU A 62 23.40 8.10 -15.99
CA GLU A 62 24.58 7.20 -15.95
C GLU A 62 25.64 7.61 -14.92
N SER A 63 25.44 8.71 -14.20
CA SER A 63 26.35 9.19 -13.17
C SER A 63 26.53 8.18 -12.04
N GLU A 64 27.76 8.00 -11.54
CA GLU A 64 28.07 7.15 -10.38
C GLU A 64 27.33 7.60 -9.12
N LEU A 65 27.10 8.93 -8.95
CA LEU A 65 26.32 9.46 -7.84
C LEU A 65 24.85 9.00 -7.89
N VAL A 66 24.28 8.90 -9.08
CA VAL A 66 22.92 8.39 -9.28
C VAL A 66 22.86 6.90 -8.96
N LYS A 67 23.83 6.11 -9.43
CA LYS A 67 23.96 4.67 -9.16
C LYS A 67 24.16 4.39 -7.68
N GLU A 68 24.95 5.21 -6.98
CA GLU A 68 25.13 5.10 -5.53
C GLU A 68 23.81 5.26 -4.78
N GLN A 69 23.02 6.30 -5.09
CA GLN A 69 21.74 6.50 -4.44
C GLN A 69 20.73 5.39 -4.76
N GLN A 70 20.76 4.85 -5.97
CA GLN A 70 19.98 3.68 -6.34
C GLN A 70 20.36 2.46 -5.49
N GLY A 71 21.64 2.19 -5.29
CA GLY A 71 22.12 1.10 -4.44
C GLY A 71 21.71 1.26 -2.97
N ILE A 72 21.76 2.50 -2.44
CA ILE A 72 21.27 2.81 -1.09
C ILE A 72 19.78 2.53 -0.97
N TYR A 73 18.98 2.96 -1.95
CA TYR A 73 17.54 2.66 -2.00
C TYR A 73 17.27 1.16 -1.98
N GLU A 74 17.91 0.39 -2.85
CA GLU A 74 17.71 -1.06 -2.96
C GLU A 74 18.10 -1.80 -1.69
N HIS A 75 19.18 -1.38 -1.03
CA HIS A 75 19.58 -1.94 0.26
C HIS A 75 18.54 -1.64 1.35
N ASN A 76 18.11 -0.39 1.47
CA ASN A 76 17.12 0.03 2.44
C ASN A 76 15.77 -0.68 2.20
N HIS A 77 15.36 -0.79 0.94
CA HIS A 77 14.11 -1.44 0.56
C HIS A 77 14.05 -2.89 1.04
N LYS A 78 15.11 -3.67 0.86
CA LYS A 78 15.18 -5.06 1.38
C LYS A 78 15.02 -5.15 2.90
N ILE A 79 15.56 -4.17 3.63
CA ILE A 79 15.40 -4.10 5.09
C ILE A 79 13.96 -3.71 5.45
N ASN A 80 13.42 -2.71 4.78
CA ASN A 80 12.09 -2.18 5.02
C ASN A 80 10.99 -3.17 4.65
N GLU A 81 11.16 -3.94 3.56
CA GLU A 81 10.25 -5.03 3.20
C GLU A 81 10.11 -6.03 4.36
N ARG A 82 11.22 -6.48 4.95
CA ARG A 82 11.18 -7.39 6.09
C ARG A 82 10.44 -6.79 7.30
N LYS A 83 10.67 -5.49 7.58
CA LYS A 83 9.96 -4.79 8.66
C LYS A 83 8.46 -4.69 8.39
N VAL A 84 8.07 -4.31 7.17
CA VAL A 84 6.66 -4.21 6.76
C VAL A 84 5.98 -5.59 6.81
N LYS A 85 6.64 -6.64 6.33
CA LYS A 85 6.11 -8.02 6.44
C LYS A 85 5.88 -8.40 7.89
N ASN A 86 6.84 -8.16 8.78
CA ASN A 86 6.68 -8.42 10.21
C ASN A 86 5.53 -7.63 10.85
N ILE A 87 5.34 -6.37 10.45
CA ILE A 87 4.20 -5.55 10.91
C ILE A 87 2.88 -6.17 10.46
N LEU A 88 2.77 -6.53 9.18
CA LEU A 88 1.55 -7.11 8.61
C LEU A 88 1.24 -8.50 9.19
N ASP A 89 2.25 -9.33 9.40
CA ASP A 89 2.10 -10.67 9.96
C ASP A 89 1.75 -10.62 11.46
N THR A 90 2.20 -9.59 12.19
CA THR A 90 1.96 -9.44 13.63
C THR A 90 0.62 -8.77 13.93
N TYR A 91 0.30 -7.69 13.22
CA TYR A 91 -0.85 -6.82 13.53
C TYR A 91 -1.99 -6.91 12.51
N GLY A 92 -1.79 -7.63 11.40
CA GLY A 92 -2.65 -7.49 10.23
C GLY A 92 -2.49 -6.09 9.59
N TRP A 93 -3.46 -5.67 8.79
CA TRP A 93 -3.44 -4.32 8.23
C TRP A 93 -3.79 -3.30 9.33
N PRO A 94 -2.85 -2.40 9.70
CA PRO A 94 -3.09 -1.48 10.82
C PRO A 94 -4.13 -0.42 10.44
N THR A 95 -4.86 0.08 11.44
CA THR A 95 -5.75 1.23 11.27
C THR A 95 -4.91 2.52 11.15
N LYS A 96 -5.56 3.62 10.73
CA LYS A 96 -4.91 4.93 10.66
C LYS A 96 -4.41 5.39 12.03
N GLU A 97 -5.17 5.11 13.08
CA GLU A 97 -4.80 5.44 14.46
C GLU A 97 -3.53 4.70 14.90
N MET A 98 -3.38 3.43 14.49
CA MET A 98 -2.19 2.62 14.82
C MET A 98 -0.96 3.04 14.00
N ALA A 99 -1.14 3.32 12.73
CA ALA A 99 -0.06 3.55 11.77
C ALA A 99 0.32 5.05 11.62
N GLY A 100 -0.48 5.96 12.14
CA GLY A 100 -0.35 7.39 11.90
C GLY A 100 -0.86 7.82 10.52
N GLU A 101 -0.72 9.11 10.21
CA GLU A 101 -1.24 9.71 8.97
C GLU A 101 -0.66 9.05 7.69
N ASN A 102 0.63 8.75 7.69
CA ASN A 102 1.36 8.24 6.52
C ASN A 102 1.62 6.74 6.56
N GLY A 103 1.32 6.04 7.65
CA GLY A 103 1.74 4.66 7.83
C GLY A 103 1.17 3.71 6.78
N ASN A 104 -0.11 3.84 6.42
CA ASN A 104 -0.71 3.04 5.35
C ASN A 104 -0.08 3.33 3.98
N TRP A 105 0.29 4.59 3.72
CA TRP A 105 1.04 4.97 2.53
C TRP A 105 2.42 4.29 2.50
N THR A 106 3.13 4.33 3.63
CA THR A 106 4.46 3.70 3.80
C THR A 106 4.40 2.20 3.52
N ILE A 107 3.46 1.48 4.16
CA ILE A 107 3.24 0.05 3.95
C ILE A 107 2.97 -0.24 2.47
N CYS A 108 2.02 0.49 1.86
CA CYS A 108 1.69 0.32 0.45
C CYS A 108 2.86 0.61 -0.48
N ASN A 109 3.65 1.64 -0.19
CA ASN A 109 4.82 1.98 -0.99
C ASN A 109 5.83 0.82 -1.00
N VAL A 110 6.16 0.27 0.16
CA VAL A 110 7.07 -0.87 0.25
C VAL A 110 6.52 -2.08 -0.50
N ILE A 111 5.27 -2.50 -0.25
CA ILE A 111 4.64 -3.64 -0.94
C ILE A 111 4.58 -3.44 -2.45
N GLN A 112 4.31 -2.22 -2.93
CA GLN A 112 4.24 -1.90 -4.36
C GLN A 112 5.59 -2.04 -5.08
N HIS A 113 6.69 -1.77 -4.39
CA HIS A 113 8.04 -1.84 -4.93
C HIS A 113 8.76 -3.15 -4.64
N SER A 114 8.16 -4.06 -3.87
CA SER A 114 8.63 -5.44 -3.66
C SER A 114 8.38 -6.33 -4.88
N GLU A 115 8.92 -7.54 -4.86
CA GLU A 115 8.68 -8.55 -5.89
C GLU A 115 7.20 -8.95 -5.98
N ASN A 116 6.81 -9.53 -7.11
CA ASN A 116 5.40 -9.86 -7.38
C ASN A 116 4.83 -10.86 -6.37
N GLU A 117 5.63 -11.79 -5.90
CA GLU A 117 5.29 -12.78 -4.88
C GLU A 117 4.86 -12.12 -3.57
N VAL A 118 5.53 -11.05 -3.17
CA VAL A 118 5.18 -10.29 -1.96
C VAL A 118 3.84 -9.58 -2.14
N ARG A 119 3.63 -8.94 -3.30
CA ARG A 119 2.33 -8.31 -3.62
C ARG A 119 1.19 -9.34 -3.59
N ILE A 120 1.39 -10.51 -4.18
CA ILE A 120 0.41 -11.61 -4.21
C ILE A 120 0.12 -12.11 -2.80
N GLN A 121 1.16 -12.29 -1.98
CA GLN A 121 1.02 -12.74 -0.59
C GLN A 121 0.10 -11.84 0.23
N TYR A 122 0.27 -10.50 0.12
CA TYR A 122 -0.50 -9.53 0.90
C TYR A 122 -1.78 -9.02 0.23
N LEU A 123 -2.05 -9.38 -1.02
CA LEU A 123 -3.25 -8.95 -1.75
C LEU A 123 -4.57 -9.32 -1.03
N PRO A 124 -4.76 -10.52 -0.47
CA PRO A 124 -5.98 -10.85 0.29
C PRO A 124 -6.17 -9.94 1.51
N MET A 125 -5.08 -9.61 2.22
CA MET A 125 -5.11 -8.70 3.37
C MET A 125 -5.44 -7.27 2.94
N MET A 126 -4.91 -6.78 1.80
CA MET A 126 -5.25 -5.48 1.23
C MET A 126 -6.75 -5.41 0.86
N ARG A 127 -7.29 -6.45 0.24
CA ARG A 127 -8.73 -6.53 -0.10
C ARG A 127 -9.62 -6.45 1.14
N GLN A 128 -9.24 -7.17 2.20
CA GLN A 128 -9.96 -7.11 3.46
C GLN A 128 -9.84 -5.73 4.12
N ALA A 129 -8.64 -5.13 4.11
CA ALA A 129 -8.41 -3.80 4.66
C ALA A 129 -9.24 -2.71 3.95
N VAL A 130 -9.45 -2.82 2.64
CA VAL A 130 -10.36 -1.92 1.90
C VAL A 130 -11.82 -2.12 2.35
N LYS A 131 -12.29 -3.37 2.48
CA LYS A 131 -13.64 -3.67 2.99
C LYS A 131 -13.85 -3.11 4.40
N ASP A 132 -12.85 -3.23 5.26
CA ASP A 132 -12.84 -2.76 6.64
C ASP A 132 -12.60 -1.23 6.75
N LYS A 133 -12.48 -0.51 5.63
CA LYS A 133 -12.18 0.94 5.56
C LYS A 133 -10.85 1.34 6.22
N LYS A 134 -9.93 0.41 6.39
CA LYS A 134 -8.57 0.65 6.89
C LYS A 134 -7.62 1.11 5.79
N LEU A 135 -7.90 0.75 4.54
CA LEU A 135 -7.07 1.06 3.38
C LEU A 135 -7.91 1.76 2.30
N GLN A 136 -7.35 2.79 1.68
CA GLN A 136 -8.00 3.46 0.56
C GLN A 136 -7.96 2.57 -0.70
N PRO A 137 -9.06 2.46 -1.47
CA PRO A 137 -9.16 1.61 -2.65
C PRO A 137 -8.06 1.82 -3.69
N ARG A 138 -7.59 3.06 -3.86
CA ARG A 138 -6.51 3.40 -4.81
C ARG A 138 -5.21 2.60 -4.62
N PHE A 139 -4.92 2.16 -3.39
CA PHE A 139 -3.72 1.35 -3.11
C PHE A 139 -3.90 -0.10 -3.52
N LEU A 140 -5.10 -0.67 -3.25
CA LEU A 140 -5.45 -2.02 -3.70
C LEU A 140 -5.39 -2.13 -5.23
N VAL A 141 -6.00 -1.18 -5.92
CA VAL A 141 -6.04 -1.12 -7.40
C VAL A 141 -4.65 -1.13 -8.01
N ARG A 142 -3.73 -0.36 -7.44
CA ARG A 142 -2.33 -0.36 -7.90
C ARG A 142 -1.67 -1.73 -7.76
N ALA A 143 -1.93 -2.43 -6.65
CA ALA A 143 -1.38 -3.77 -6.43
C ALA A 143 -1.98 -4.77 -7.42
N GLU A 144 -3.29 -4.77 -7.61
CA GLU A 144 -3.98 -5.68 -8.53
C GLU A 144 -3.54 -5.49 -9.98
N ASP A 145 -3.52 -4.24 -10.46
CA ASP A 145 -3.09 -3.94 -11.83
C ASP A 145 -1.61 -4.28 -12.05
N ARG A 146 -0.74 -4.03 -11.07
CA ARG A 146 0.68 -4.37 -11.18
C ARG A 146 0.91 -5.87 -11.20
N ILE A 147 0.23 -6.61 -10.33
CA ILE A 147 0.27 -8.09 -10.34
C ILE A 147 -0.16 -8.63 -11.70
N ALA A 148 -1.25 -8.11 -12.27
CA ALA A 148 -1.74 -8.53 -13.57
C ALA A 148 -0.73 -8.22 -14.68
N THR A 149 -0.20 -7.00 -14.74
CA THR A 149 0.73 -6.61 -15.82
C THR A 149 2.07 -7.34 -15.74
N GLU A 150 2.59 -7.64 -14.56
CA GLU A 150 3.83 -8.42 -14.38
C GLU A 150 3.66 -9.90 -14.75
N ARG A 151 2.43 -10.44 -14.66
CA ARG A 151 2.10 -11.77 -15.18
C ARG A 151 1.86 -11.78 -16.70
N GLY A 152 1.90 -10.65 -17.37
CA GLY A 152 1.52 -10.53 -18.76
C GLY A 152 0.02 -10.66 -18.97
N ASP A 153 -0.80 -10.28 -17.99
CA ASP A 153 -2.25 -10.27 -18.05
C ASP A 153 -2.80 -8.86 -18.34
N LEU A 154 -4.10 -8.80 -18.66
CA LEU A 154 -4.82 -7.53 -18.77
C LEU A 154 -4.98 -6.92 -17.38
N GLN A 155 -4.68 -5.63 -17.25
CA GLN A 155 -4.99 -4.91 -16.02
C GLN A 155 -6.51 -4.68 -15.87
N ILE A 156 -6.96 -4.43 -14.64
CA ILE A 156 -8.40 -4.38 -14.30
C ILE A 156 -8.91 -2.93 -14.22
N TYR A 157 -8.13 -2.04 -13.64
CA TYR A 157 -8.55 -0.67 -13.28
C TYR A 157 -7.84 0.44 -14.03
N GLY A 158 -6.84 0.12 -14.86
CA GLY A 158 -6.14 1.09 -15.68
C GLY A 158 -5.05 1.91 -14.96
N GLY A 159 -4.41 1.33 -13.93
CA GLY A 159 -3.38 2.00 -13.13
C GLY A 159 -1.96 1.93 -13.69
N GLN A 160 -1.71 1.12 -14.73
CA GLN A 160 -0.37 0.86 -15.26
C GLN A 160 -0.20 1.36 -16.69
N MET A 161 0.90 2.09 -16.92
CA MET A 161 1.35 2.53 -18.23
C MET A 161 2.48 1.62 -18.73
N LYS A 162 2.62 1.49 -20.04
CA LYS A 162 3.71 0.77 -20.68
C LYS A 162 4.41 1.69 -21.68
N TYR A 163 5.74 1.63 -21.72
CA TYR A 163 6.52 2.25 -22.78
C TYR A 163 6.52 1.36 -24.02
N TYR A 164 6.24 1.95 -25.17
CA TYR A 164 6.25 1.32 -26.48
C TYR A 164 7.43 1.88 -27.28
N PRO A 165 8.52 1.09 -27.45
CA PRO A 165 9.72 1.55 -28.15
C PRO A 165 9.46 1.96 -29.61
N GLU A 166 8.49 1.30 -30.26
CA GLU A 166 8.13 1.51 -31.67
C GLU A 166 7.61 2.95 -31.91
N THR A 167 6.84 3.47 -30.95
CA THR A 167 6.27 4.82 -30.99
C THR A 167 7.01 5.81 -30.12
N LYS A 168 8.03 5.34 -29.36
CA LYS A 168 8.77 6.12 -28.35
C LYS A 168 7.85 6.85 -27.37
N SER A 169 6.74 6.23 -27.01
CA SER A 169 5.70 6.83 -26.15
C SER A 169 5.22 5.87 -25.07
N PHE A 170 4.72 6.45 -23.99
CA PHE A 170 3.95 5.70 -23.01
C PHE A 170 2.51 5.60 -23.45
N ASN A 171 1.90 4.43 -23.18
CA ASN A 171 0.48 4.23 -23.39
C ASN A 171 -0.07 3.33 -22.29
N LEU A 172 -1.38 3.34 -22.12
CA LEU A 172 -2.03 2.52 -21.13
C LEU A 172 -1.80 1.02 -21.45
N TRP A 173 -1.42 0.24 -20.43
CA TRP A 173 -1.39 -1.22 -20.57
C TRP A 173 -2.79 -1.73 -20.95
N PRO A 174 -2.91 -2.79 -21.78
CA PRO A 174 -4.21 -3.32 -22.16
C PRO A 174 -5.09 -3.67 -20.96
N VAL A 175 -6.36 -3.23 -21.04
CA VAL A 175 -7.33 -3.32 -19.94
C VAL A 175 -8.34 -4.44 -20.20
N TYR A 176 -8.68 -5.21 -19.15
CA TYR A 176 -9.81 -6.12 -19.21
C TYR A 176 -11.13 -5.35 -19.39
N ASP A 177 -11.93 -5.72 -20.39
CA ASP A 177 -13.23 -5.11 -20.67
C ASP A 177 -13.22 -3.57 -20.56
N PRO A 178 -12.60 -2.87 -21.53
CA PRO A 178 -12.42 -1.42 -21.47
C PRO A 178 -13.75 -0.65 -21.41
N ALA A 179 -14.81 -1.17 -22.03
CA ALA A 179 -16.13 -0.52 -22.05
C ALA A 179 -16.76 -0.38 -20.66
N ASN A 180 -16.45 -1.30 -19.75
CA ASN A 180 -16.98 -1.32 -18.39
C ASN A 180 -15.96 -0.91 -17.31
N ILE A 181 -14.83 -0.28 -17.69
CA ILE A 181 -13.80 0.11 -16.73
C ILE A 181 -14.31 1.11 -15.68
N ASP A 182 -15.10 2.11 -16.10
CA ASP A 182 -15.62 3.14 -15.19
C ASP A 182 -16.63 2.57 -14.22
N LYS A 183 -17.43 1.55 -14.61
CA LYS A 183 -18.30 0.84 -13.70
C LYS A 183 -17.49 0.18 -12.58
N ARG A 184 -16.44 -0.58 -12.91
CA ARG A 184 -15.57 -1.24 -11.91
C ARG A 184 -14.86 -0.23 -10.99
N ARG A 185 -14.42 0.89 -11.55
CA ARG A 185 -13.78 1.97 -10.78
C ARG A 185 -14.76 2.62 -9.81
N THR A 186 -15.97 2.91 -10.25
CA THR A 186 -17.04 3.50 -9.42
C THR A 186 -17.45 2.57 -8.27
N GLU A 187 -17.55 1.26 -8.51
CA GLU A 187 -17.92 0.25 -7.49
C GLU A 187 -16.97 0.26 -6.27
N ILE A 188 -15.74 0.73 -6.44
CA ILE A 188 -14.75 0.85 -5.36
C ILE A 188 -14.41 2.30 -5.01
N GLY A 189 -15.21 3.27 -5.47
CA GLY A 189 -15.08 4.68 -5.10
C GLY A 189 -13.91 5.41 -5.77
N LEU A 190 -13.53 5.03 -7.01
CA LEU A 190 -12.51 5.72 -7.80
C LEU A 190 -13.14 6.63 -8.86
N ASP A 191 -12.40 7.68 -9.23
CA ASP A 191 -12.73 8.53 -10.36
C ASP A 191 -12.79 7.74 -11.68
N SER A 192 -13.49 8.30 -12.68
CA SER A 192 -13.47 7.72 -14.04
C SER A 192 -12.04 7.59 -14.57
N ILE A 193 -11.83 6.64 -15.48
CA ILE A 193 -10.51 6.40 -16.05
C ILE A 193 -9.97 7.63 -16.78
N ALA A 194 -10.84 8.38 -17.47
CA ALA A 194 -10.44 9.59 -18.18
C ALA A 194 -9.91 10.66 -17.24
N ILE A 195 -10.61 10.94 -16.13
CA ILE A 195 -10.17 11.88 -15.10
C ILE A 195 -8.85 11.42 -14.47
N PHE A 196 -8.74 10.15 -14.11
CA PHE A 196 -7.54 9.60 -13.48
C PHE A 196 -6.31 9.72 -14.41
N LEU A 197 -6.43 9.32 -15.68
CA LEU A 197 -5.32 9.37 -16.65
C LEU A 197 -4.89 10.80 -16.95
N LYS A 198 -5.85 11.72 -17.11
CA LYS A 198 -5.56 13.13 -17.33
C LYS A 198 -4.80 13.73 -16.15
N ASN A 199 -5.30 13.54 -14.93
CA ASN A 199 -4.72 14.15 -13.73
C ASN A 199 -3.35 13.56 -13.36
N ARG A 200 -3.11 12.28 -13.64
CA ARG A 200 -1.88 11.61 -13.19
C ARG A 200 -0.78 11.57 -14.23
N PHE A 201 -1.14 11.45 -15.50
CA PHE A 201 -0.19 11.18 -16.59
C PHE A 201 -0.30 12.20 -17.75
N ASP A 202 -1.20 13.18 -17.63
CA ASP A 202 -1.61 14.07 -18.73
C ASP A 202 -1.96 13.29 -20.02
N PHE A 203 -2.63 12.15 -19.85
CA PHE A 203 -2.96 11.21 -20.92
C PHE A 203 -4.47 11.24 -21.21
N GLU A 204 -4.81 11.34 -22.50
CA GLU A 204 -6.21 11.34 -22.95
C GLU A 204 -6.72 9.91 -23.13
N TRP A 205 -7.85 9.62 -22.49
CA TRP A 205 -8.52 8.35 -22.65
C TRP A 205 -9.24 8.25 -23.99
N ASN A 206 -8.95 7.19 -24.74
CA ASN A 206 -9.68 6.84 -25.97
C ASN A 206 -10.16 5.38 -25.87
N LEU A 207 -11.47 5.20 -25.77
CA LEU A 207 -12.07 3.87 -25.61
C LEU A 207 -11.86 2.96 -26.83
N GLU A 208 -11.99 3.49 -28.04
CA GLU A 208 -11.86 2.71 -29.28
C GLU A 208 -10.43 2.19 -29.44
N GLU A 209 -9.45 3.04 -29.24
CA GLU A 209 -8.04 2.66 -29.24
C GLU A 209 -7.74 1.61 -28.16
N GLN A 210 -8.32 1.75 -26.99
CA GLN A 210 -8.09 0.79 -25.90
C GLN A 210 -8.75 -0.56 -26.18
N ILE A 211 -9.93 -0.61 -26.78
CA ILE A 211 -10.55 -1.85 -27.23
C ILE A 211 -9.64 -2.54 -28.25
N LYS A 212 -9.20 -1.82 -29.29
CA LYS A 212 -8.29 -2.34 -30.30
C LYS A 212 -7.01 -2.92 -29.67
N ARG A 213 -6.36 -2.17 -28.78
CA ARG A 213 -5.15 -2.58 -28.08
C ARG A 213 -5.36 -3.84 -27.24
N THR A 214 -6.51 -3.94 -26.58
CA THR A 214 -6.88 -5.12 -25.78
C THR A 214 -7.04 -6.37 -26.64
N GLU A 215 -7.68 -6.24 -27.81
CA GLU A 215 -7.85 -7.37 -28.75
C GLU A 215 -6.51 -7.80 -29.36
N GLU A 216 -5.66 -6.84 -29.77
CA GLU A 216 -4.32 -7.12 -30.26
C GLU A 216 -3.48 -7.87 -29.22
N PHE A 217 -3.57 -7.46 -27.95
CA PHE A 217 -2.90 -8.12 -26.84
C PHE A 217 -3.36 -9.57 -26.67
N LYS A 218 -4.69 -9.82 -26.66
CA LYS A 218 -5.26 -11.17 -26.56
C LYS A 218 -4.79 -12.08 -27.69
N LEU A 219 -4.81 -11.59 -28.93
CA LEU A 219 -4.32 -12.33 -30.08
C LEU A 219 -2.83 -12.64 -30.00
N ALA A 220 -2.03 -11.68 -29.54
CA ALA A 220 -0.60 -11.89 -29.36
C ALA A 220 -0.28 -12.90 -28.25
N LYS A 221 -1.09 -12.93 -27.18
CA LYS A 221 -0.95 -13.90 -26.08
C LYS A 221 -1.29 -15.31 -26.55
N GLN A 222 -2.41 -15.50 -27.27
CA GLN A 222 -2.81 -16.81 -27.80
C GLN A 222 -1.78 -17.44 -28.76
N LYS A 223 -0.98 -16.62 -29.47
CA LYS A 223 0.05 -17.11 -30.37
C LYS A 223 1.33 -17.59 -29.66
N ARG A 224 1.47 -17.28 -28.36
CA ARG A 224 2.64 -17.65 -27.54
C ARG A 224 2.42 -18.89 -26.67
N GLU A 225 1.15 -19.24 -26.45
CA GLU A 225 0.71 -20.47 -25.79
C GLU A 225 0.60 -21.63 -26.80
#